data_8eb096aebfe12c78e5d0ea14943ef688
#
_entry.id   8eb096aebfe12c78e5d0ea14943ef688
#
_cell.length_a   1.000
_cell.length_b   1.000
_cell.length_c   1.000
_cell.angle_alpha   90.00
_cell.angle_beta   90.00
_cell.angle_gamma   90.00
#
_symmetry.space_group_name_H-M   'P 1'
#
loop_
_entity.id
_entity.type
_entity.pdbx_description
1 polymer ?
#
loop_
_entity_poly.entity_id
_entity_poly.type
_entity_poly.pdbx_seq_one_letter_code
_entity_poly.pdbx_strand_id
1 'polypeptide(L)' 'MPNADFAQIRYEEPAPNIARIVLDRAEKRNAQGTIMTYELDAALERASRDPDVRVIVLAAEGDHFSTGHD' A
#
# COMPACT_ATOMS: atom_id res chain seq x y z
N MET A 1 -13.09 -6.20 4.45
CA MET A 1 -12.94 -4.82 3.96
C MET A 1 -11.48 -4.55 3.73
N PRO A 2 -11.06 -4.41 2.51
CA PRO A 2 -9.64 -4.30 2.22
C PRO A 2 -8.92 -3.14 2.91
N ASN A 3 -9.60 -2.00 3.04
CA ASN A 3 -8.97 -0.81 3.60
C ASN A 3 -9.22 -0.59 5.07
N ALA A 4 -9.98 -1.48 5.71
CA ALA A 4 -10.42 -1.23 7.07
C ALA A 4 -9.26 -1.26 8.08
N ASP A 5 -8.20 -2.00 7.77
CA ASP A 5 -7.11 -2.22 8.71
C ASP A 5 -5.96 -1.23 8.53
N PHE A 6 -6.04 -0.37 7.53
CA PHE A 6 -4.92 0.52 7.21
C PHE A 6 -5.34 1.98 7.28
N ALA A 7 -4.48 2.80 7.88
CA ALA A 7 -4.72 4.22 8.04
C ALA A 7 -3.98 5.06 7.00
N GLN A 8 -2.82 4.60 6.55
CA GLN A 8 -1.95 5.41 5.68
C GLN A 8 -1.70 4.78 4.33
N ILE A 9 -2.27 3.61 4.10
CA ILE A 9 -2.22 2.97 2.79
C ILE A 9 -3.60 2.40 2.46
N ARG A 10 -3.78 2.04 1.20
CA ARG A 10 -4.97 1.30 0.79
C ARG A 10 -4.53 0.01 0.14
N TYR A 11 -5.30 -1.04 0.36
CA TYR A 11 -5.11 -2.34 -0.28
C TYR A 11 -6.28 -2.56 -1.21
N GLU A 12 -6.02 -2.65 -2.50
CA GLU A 12 -7.06 -2.73 -3.51
C GLU A 12 -6.84 -3.94 -4.41
N GLU A 13 -7.92 -4.41 -5.00
CA GLU A 13 -7.88 -5.49 -5.96
C GLU A 13 -8.56 -5.02 -7.25
N PRO A 14 -7.85 -4.23 -8.08
CA PRO A 14 -8.46 -3.61 -9.24
C PRO A 14 -8.88 -4.59 -10.33
N ALA A 15 -8.30 -5.79 -10.30
CA ALA A 15 -8.62 -6.83 -11.27
C ALA A 15 -8.30 -8.17 -10.64
N PRO A 16 -8.81 -9.27 -11.18
CA PRO A 16 -8.47 -10.60 -10.67
C PRO A 16 -6.96 -10.82 -10.67
N ASN A 17 -6.46 -11.40 -9.60
CA ASN A 17 -5.06 -11.77 -9.44
C ASN A 17 -4.10 -10.60 -9.26
N ILE A 18 -4.62 -9.37 -9.12
CA ILE A 18 -3.79 -8.18 -8.94
C ILE A 18 -4.13 -7.53 -7.60
N ALA A 19 -3.12 -7.35 -6.76
CA ALA A 19 -3.23 -6.55 -5.55
C ALA A 19 -2.53 -5.22 -5.79
N ARG A 20 -3.19 -4.13 -5.43
CA ARG A 20 -2.60 -2.80 -5.53
C ARG A 20 -2.51 -2.19 -4.15
N ILE A 21 -1.31 -1.78 -3.78
CA ILE A 21 -1.05 -1.13 -2.51
C ILE A 21 -0.77 0.33 -2.80
N VAL A 22 -1.59 1.22 -2.24
CA VAL A 22 -1.51 2.64 -2.53
C VAL A 22 -1.06 3.38 -1.27
N LEU A 23 0.05 4.11 -1.39
CA LEU A 23 0.51 4.98 -0.32
C LEU A 23 -0.38 6.21 -0.30
N ASP A 24 -0.98 6.50 0.84
CA ASP A 24 -2.04 7.51 0.93
C ASP A 24 -1.72 8.54 2.01
N ARG A 25 -0.54 9.17 1.88
CA ARG A 25 -0.11 10.28 2.74
C ARG A 25 0.42 11.40 1.86
N ALA A 26 -0.42 11.84 0.93
CA ALA A 26 -0.01 12.83 -0.05
C ALA A 26 0.45 14.13 0.60
N GLU A 27 -0.13 14.51 1.72
CA GLU A 27 0.24 15.74 2.42
C GLU A 27 1.70 15.72 2.90
N LYS A 28 2.31 14.55 2.97
CA LYS A 28 3.72 14.40 3.34
C LYS A 28 4.52 13.76 2.20
N ARG A 29 4.01 13.89 0.98
CA ARG A 29 4.61 13.32 -0.21
C ARG A 29 4.84 11.81 -0.07
N ASN A 30 3.96 11.15 0.69
CA ASN A 30 4.02 9.72 0.94
C ASN A 30 5.32 9.28 1.59
N ALA A 31 5.90 10.14 2.43
CA ALA A 31 7.08 9.77 3.21
C ALA A 31 6.74 8.59 4.11
N GLN A 32 7.66 7.65 4.20
CA GLN A 32 7.43 6.40 4.93
C GLN A 32 7.84 6.54 6.38
N GLY A 33 6.91 6.97 7.21
CA GLY A 33 7.10 6.95 8.66
C GLY A 33 6.84 5.57 9.24
N THR A 34 6.88 5.48 10.57
CA THR A 34 6.75 4.21 11.26
C THR A 34 5.45 3.49 10.94
N ILE A 35 4.32 4.21 11.01
CA ILE A 35 3.02 3.59 10.78
C ILE A 35 2.90 3.08 9.35
N MET A 36 3.29 3.91 8.38
CA MET A 36 3.21 3.49 6.98
C MET A 36 4.12 2.30 6.70
N THR A 37 5.29 2.25 7.33
CA THR A 37 6.20 1.12 7.16
C THR A 37 5.57 -0.17 7.66
N TYR A 38 4.96 -0.13 8.83
CA TYR A 38 4.26 -1.30 9.36
C TYR A 38 3.11 -1.73 8.46
N GLU A 39 2.33 -0.75 7.99
CA GLU A 39 1.19 -1.07 7.16
C GLU A 39 1.61 -1.63 5.80
N LEU A 40 2.66 -1.06 5.23
CA LEU A 40 3.17 -1.55 3.96
C LEU A 40 3.68 -2.99 4.10
N ASP A 41 4.40 -3.27 5.16
CA ASP A 41 4.90 -4.61 5.41
C ASP A 41 3.75 -5.60 5.57
N ALA A 42 2.74 -5.23 6.33
CA ALA A 42 1.58 -6.08 6.54
C ALA A 42 0.82 -6.33 5.24
N ALA A 43 0.69 -5.30 4.40
CA ALA A 43 -0.01 -5.42 3.14
C ALA A 43 0.76 -6.32 2.17
N LEU A 44 2.08 -6.19 2.13
CA LEU A 44 2.90 -7.05 1.29
C LEU A 44 2.82 -8.51 1.74
N GLU A 45 2.84 -8.73 3.05
CA GLU A 45 2.69 -10.08 3.56
C GLU A 45 1.34 -10.66 3.20
N ARG A 46 0.28 -9.86 3.37
CA ARG A 46 -1.07 -10.30 3.03
C ARG A 46 -1.15 -10.70 1.56
N ALA A 47 -0.60 -9.87 0.67
CA ALA A 47 -0.62 -10.17 -0.75
C ALA A 47 0.19 -11.42 -1.07
N SER A 48 1.33 -11.59 -0.43
CA SER A 48 2.19 -12.75 -0.71
C SER A 48 1.57 -14.06 -0.25
N ARG A 49 0.68 -14.00 0.73
CA ARG A 49 0.01 -15.20 1.23
C ARG A 49 -1.26 -15.55 0.49
N ASP A 50 -1.75 -14.63 -0.32
CA ASP A 50 -3.00 -14.84 -1.06
C ASP A 50 -2.69 -15.64 -2.32
N PRO A 51 -3.22 -16.87 -2.43
CA PRO A 51 -2.90 -17.70 -3.60
C PRO A 51 -3.46 -17.15 -4.89
N ASP A 52 -4.42 -16.24 -4.83
CA ASP A 52 -5.00 -15.65 -6.01
C ASP A 52 -4.23 -14.44 -6.52
N VAL A 53 -3.30 -13.91 -5.73
CA VAL A 53 -2.53 -12.73 -6.12
C VAL A 53 -1.30 -13.17 -6.89
N ARG A 54 -1.15 -12.68 -8.11
CA ARG A 54 -0.02 -12.97 -8.98
C ARG A 54 0.85 -11.75 -9.24
N VAL A 55 0.28 -10.56 -9.08
CA VAL A 55 1.00 -9.31 -9.34
C VAL A 55 0.68 -8.34 -8.21
N ILE A 56 1.70 -7.67 -7.69
CA ILE A 56 1.54 -6.64 -6.68
C ILE A 56 1.98 -5.32 -7.31
N VAL A 57 1.09 -4.34 -7.30
CA VAL A 57 1.35 -3.01 -7.85
C VAL A 57 1.48 -2.04 -6.68
N LEU A 58 2.56 -1.27 -6.67
CA LEU A 58 2.71 -0.17 -5.72
C LEU A 58 2.36 1.13 -6.41
N ALA A 59 1.53 1.92 -5.77
CA ALA A 59 1.10 3.21 -6.29
C ALA A 59 1.06 4.22 -5.16
N ALA A 60 0.80 5.48 -5.48
CA ALA A 60 0.73 6.53 -4.48
C ALA A 60 -0.21 7.62 -4.92
N GLU A 61 -0.86 8.23 -3.94
CA GLU A 61 -1.66 9.43 -4.16
C GLU A 61 -0.74 10.65 -4.24
N GLY A 62 -1.20 11.69 -4.93
CA GLY A 62 -0.49 12.95 -5.00
C GLY A 62 0.55 12.98 -6.12
N ASP A 63 1.38 14.03 -6.09
CA ASP A 63 2.33 14.30 -7.15
C ASP A 63 3.64 13.54 -7.02
N HIS A 64 3.90 12.97 -5.86
CA HIS A 64 5.16 12.28 -5.58
C HIS A 64 4.85 10.89 -5.06
N PHE A 65 5.60 9.91 -5.53
CA PHE A 65 5.40 8.55 -5.06
C PHE A 65 5.82 8.42 -3.59
N SER A 66 7.04 8.75 -3.29
CA SER A 66 7.54 8.69 -1.92
C SER A 66 8.84 9.47 -1.83
N THR A 67 9.01 10.16 -0.69
CA THR A 67 10.27 10.85 -0.41
C THR A 67 11.21 10.02 0.48
N GLY A 68 10.80 8.78 0.81
CA GLY A 68 11.58 7.92 1.65
C GLY A 68 11.13 7.97 3.10
N HIS A 69 11.99 7.52 3.99
CA HIS A 69 11.69 7.53 5.42
C HIS A 69 11.76 8.93 5.99
N ASP A 70 10.93 9.17 6.95
CA ASP A 70 11.00 10.40 7.73
C ASP A 70 12.27 10.40 8.59
#